data_a63785158feff1630255228c6d1def3a
#
_entry.id   a63785158feff1630255228c6d1def3a
#
_cell.length_a   1.000
_cell.length_b   1.000
_cell.length_c   1.000
_cell.angle_alpha   90.00
_cell.angle_beta   90.00
_cell.angle_gamma   90.00
#
_symmetry.space_group_name_H-M   'P 1'
#
loop_
_entity.id
_entity.type
_entity.pdbx_description
1 polymer ?
#
loop_
_entity_poly.entity_id
_entity_poly.type
_entity_poly.pdbx_seq_one_letter_code
_entity_poly.pdbx_strand_id
1 'polypeptide(L)'
;MRISMLAVLVSVGAGSLLALPALAVQDQPVTINGVESVCTGVGSAKDNPAWSGYPVKLTFNNSAGQNEAAEHISITTGGKPVMDTDCDAPWLLIKAPAGHYDVHASLADNRTASAAFSTSGSGAQQTVNLAFPAGCPKEKKPAAFAAGLI
;
A
#
# COMPACT_ATOMS: atom_id res chain seq x y z
N MET A 1 50.53 -5.94 51.16
CA MET A 1 49.71 -4.96 50.47
C MET A 1 49.00 -5.71 49.33
N ARG A 2 47.70 -6.07 49.53
CA ARG A 2 46.94 -6.93 48.59
C ARG A 2 45.99 -6.00 47.83
N ILE A 3 46.19 -5.92 46.53
CA ILE A 3 45.32 -5.15 45.61
C ILE A 3 44.32 -6.14 45.00
N SER A 4 43.04 -6.01 45.40
CA SER A 4 41.96 -6.77 44.83
C SER A 4 41.48 -6.07 43.53
N MET A 5 41.62 -6.75 42.41
CA MET A 5 40.99 -6.33 41.14
C MET A 5 39.51 -6.71 41.14
N LEU A 6 38.66 -5.72 41.12
CA LEU A 6 37.23 -5.90 40.83
C LEU A 6 37.03 -5.99 39.32
N ALA A 7 36.58 -7.15 38.85
CA ALA A 7 36.15 -7.32 37.47
C ALA A 7 34.72 -6.81 37.33
N VAL A 8 34.51 -5.77 36.51
CA VAL A 8 33.20 -5.27 36.12
C VAL A 8 32.77 -6.02 34.87
N LEU A 9 31.76 -6.89 35.00
CA LEU A 9 31.10 -7.55 33.90
C LEU A 9 30.09 -6.57 33.29
N VAL A 10 30.39 -6.02 32.10
CA VAL A 10 29.46 -5.27 31.29
C VAL A 10 28.63 -6.26 30.46
N SER A 11 27.39 -6.48 30.84
CA SER A 11 26.42 -7.24 30.06
C SER A 11 25.88 -6.38 28.91
N VAL A 12 26.30 -6.66 27.68
CA VAL A 12 25.74 -6.08 26.46
C VAL A 12 24.39 -6.75 26.21
N GLY A 13 23.30 -6.04 26.53
CA GLY A 13 21.96 -6.44 26.18
C GLY A 13 21.75 -6.29 24.67
N ALA A 14 21.58 -7.40 23.95
CA ALA A 14 21.15 -7.41 22.57
C ALA A 14 19.68 -6.94 22.49
N GLY A 15 19.48 -5.66 22.20
CA GLY A 15 18.17 -5.10 21.91
C GLY A 15 17.70 -5.62 20.54
N SER A 16 16.73 -6.54 20.53
CA SER A 16 16.02 -6.93 19.32
C SER A 16 15.19 -5.73 18.84
N LEU A 17 15.63 -5.11 17.76
CA LEU A 17 14.83 -4.13 17.02
C LEU A 17 13.68 -4.89 16.33
N LEU A 18 12.52 -4.88 16.95
CA LEU A 18 11.28 -5.28 16.30
C LEU A 18 10.99 -4.23 15.22
N ALA A 19 11.24 -4.57 13.97
CA ALA A 19 10.77 -3.77 12.84
C ALA A 19 9.24 -3.84 12.84
N LEU A 20 8.60 -2.77 13.31
CA LEU A 20 7.16 -2.61 13.19
C LEU A 20 6.84 -2.40 11.69
N PRO A 21 5.83 -3.11 11.13
CA PRO A 21 5.38 -2.80 9.78
C PRO A 21 4.94 -1.32 9.77
N ALA A 22 5.45 -0.57 8.80
CA ALA A 22 5.02 0.81 8.60
C ALA A 22 3.59 0.75 8.05
N LEU A 23 2.61 0.97 8.92
CA LEU A 23 1.24 1.21 8.50
C LEU A 23 1.22 2.54 7.76
N ALA A 24 0.82 2.52 6.49
CA ALA A 24 0.58 3.75 5.74
C ALA A 24 -0.56 4.50 6.43
N VAL A 25 -0.22 5.61 7.08
CA VAL A 25 -1.22 6.49 7.67
C VAL A 25 -1.90 7.23 6.52
N GLN A 26 -3.22 7.19 6.45
CA GLN A 26 -3.97 7.91 5.43
C GLN A 26 -3.64 9.41 5.47
N ASP A 27 -3.57 10.02 4.28
CA ASP A 27 -3.33 11.44 4.08
C ASP A 27 -1.97 11.96 4.61
N GLN A 28 -1.02 11.05 4.84
CA GLN A 28 0.35 11.37 5.25
C GLN A 28 1.36 10.93 4.18
N PRO A 29 2.25 11.82 3.73
CA PRO A 29 3.35 11.42 2.85
C PRO A 29 4.32 10.46 3.54
N VAL A 30 4.68 9.40 2.83
CA VAL A 30 5.69 8.42 3.27
C VAL A 30 6.69 8.26 2.14
N THR A 31 7.98 8.26 2.46
CA THR A 31 9.04 8.03 1.49
C THR A 31 9.75 6.71 1.76
N ILE A 32 9.77 5.83 0.76
CA ILE A 32 10.45 4.54 0.79
C ILE A 32 11.37 4.47 -0.43
N ASN A 33 12.66 4.22 -0.23
CA ASN A 33 13.66 4.10 -1.29
C ASN A 33 13.62 5.23 -2.34
N GLY A 34 13.38 6.46 -1.89
CA GLY A 34 13.32 7.63 -2.78
C GLY A 34 11.99 7.81 -3.52
N VAL A 35 11.01 6.96 -3.26
CA VAL A 35 9.64 7.09 -3.77
C VAL A 35 8.76 7.64 -2.66
N GLU A 36 8.22 8.84 -2.85
CA GLU A 36 7.24 9.43 -1.95
C GLU A 36 5.83 9.02 -2.38
N SER A 37 5.02 8.62 -1.42
CA SER A 37 3.63 8.22 -1.67
C SER A 37 2.68 8.74 -0.62
N VAL A 38 1.42 8.91 -1.01
CA VAL A 38 0.30 9.26 -0.12
C VAL A 38 -0.87 8.36 -0.42
N CYS A 39 -1.34 7.64 0.59
CA CYS A 39 -2.59 6.89 0.55
C CYS A 39 -3.75 7.81 0.91
N THR A 40 -4.68 8.06 0.00
CA THR A 40 -5.74 9.06 0.15
C THR A 40 -6.97 8.76 -0.71
N GLY A 41 -7.90 9.69 -0.79
CA GLY A 41 -9.09 9.58 -1.65
C GLY A 41 -10.38 9.29 -0.89
N VAL A 42 -10.35 9.37 0.43
CA VAL A 42 -11.53 9.18 1.28
C VAL A 42 -12.04 10.54 1.77
N GLY A 43 -13.34 10.75 1.66
CA GLY A 43 -14.00 11.94 2.16
C GLY A 43 -13.49 13.25 1.53
N SER A 44 -13.38 14.30 2.31
CA SER A 44 -12.89 15.62 1.87
C SER A 44 -11.38 15.66 1.61
N ALA A 45 -10.61 14.67 2.08
CA ALA A 45 -9.16 14.58 1.83
C ALA A 45 -8.84 14.44 0.33
N LYS A 46 -9.75 13.89 -0.48
CA LYS A 46 -9.61 13.81 -1.95
C LYS A 46 -9.45 15.18 -2.61
N ASP A 47 -9.98 16.23 -2.00
CA ASP A 47 -10.01 17.59 -2.56
C ASP A 47 -8.83 18.45 -2.09
N ASN A 48 -7.84 17.86 -1.40
CA ASN A 48 -6.65 18.58 -0.94
C ASN A 48 -5.82 19.05 -2.15
N PRO A 49 -5.59 20.36 -2.30
CA PRO A 49 -4.82 20.91 -3.43
C PRO A 49 -3.35 20.44 -3.46
N ALA A 50 -2.79 19.98 -2.35
CA ALA A 50 -1.45 19.44 -2.29
C ALA A 50 -1.28 18.16 -3.15
N TRP A 51 -2.36 17.45 -3.41
CA TRP A 51 -2.32 16.21 -4.19
C TRP A 51 -2.01 16.41 -5.66
N SER A 52 -2.22 17.60 -6.21
CA SER A 52 -1.85 17.94 -7.58
C SER A 52 -0.32 18.00 -7.80
N GLY A 53 0.47 18.08 -6.73
CA GLY A 53 1.94 18.04 -6.78
C GLY A 53 2.52 16.64 -7.02
N TYR A 54 1.69 15.60 -7.03
CA TYR A 54 2.11 14.24 -7.31
C TYR A 54 1.91 13.91 -8.78
N PRO A 55 2.97 13.56 -9.54
CA PRO A 55 2.85 13.33 -10.99
C PRO A 55 2.11 12.04 -11.36
N VAL A 56 1.93 11.12 -10.42
CA VAL A 56 1.23 9.86 -10.67
C VAL A 56 0.16 9.65 -9.62
N LYS A 57 -1.05 9.32 -10.07
CA LYS A 57 -2.18 8.93 -9.25
C LYS A 57 -2.63 7.53 -9.64
N LEU A 58 -2.43 6.57 -8.77
CA LEU A 58 -3.02 5.24 -8.91
C LEU A 58 -4.44 5.26 -8.35
N THR A 59 -5.36 4.69 -9.09
CA THR A 59 -6.76 4.51 -8.65
C THR A 59 -7.11 3.04 -8.65
N PHE A 60 -7.81 2.60 -7.63
CA PHE A 60 -8.20 1.21 -7.43
C PHE A 60 -9.71 1.08 -7.62
N ASN A 61 -10.12 0.31 -8.62
CA ASN A 61 -11.51 0.12 -8.97
C ASN A 61 -11.80 -1.35 -9.28
N ASN A 62 -13.04 -1.77 -9.12
CA ASN A 62 -13.47 -3.04 -9.68
C ASN A 62 -13.93 -2.90 -11.13
N SER A 63 -14.28 -4.01 -11.78
CA SER A 63 -14.77 -4.01 -13.16
C SER A 63 -16.10 -3.26 -13.37
N ALA A 64 -16.84 -2.96 -12.30
CA ALA A 64 -18.05 -2.12 -12.33
C ALA A 64 -17.74 -0.63 -12.13
N GLY A 65 -16.47 -0.24 -11.99
CA GLY A 65 -16.05 1.15 -11.77
C GLY A 65 -16.21 1.65 -10.33
N GLN A 66 -16.50 0.76 -9.38
CA GLN A 66 -16.57 1.09 -7.97
C GLN A 66 -15.20 1.15 -7.35
N ASN A 67 -14.97 2.09 -6.45
CA ASN A 67 -13.70 2.22 -5.72
C ASN A 67 -13.44 1.00 -4.82
N GLU A 68 -12.20 0.56 -4.83
CA GLU A 68 -11.68 -0.48 -3.94
C GLU A 68 -10.54 0.10 -3.10
N ALA A 69 -10.28 -0.49 -1.94
CA ALA A 69 -9.11 -0.18 -1.14
C ALA A 69 -8.08 -1.29 -1.32
N ALA A 70 -6.88 -0.94 -1.77
CA ALA A 70 -5.82 -1.91 -1.95
C ALA A 70 -5.18 -2.26 -0.61
N GLU A 71 -5.22 -3.52 -0.22
CA GLU A 71 -4.59 -3.97 1.02
C GLU A 71 -3.06 -3.94 0.92
N HIS A 72 -2.53 -4.35 -0.23
CA HIS A 72 -1.09 -4.39 -0.44
C HIS A 72 -0.71 -3.92 -1.84
N ILE A 73 0.31 -3.08 -1.92
CA ILE A 73 0.81 -2.52 -3.17
C ILE A 73 2.31 -2.68 -3.25
N SER A 74 2.79 -3.33 -4.28
CA SER A 74 4.20 -3.47 -4.61
C SER A 74 4.53 -2.72 -5.89
N ILE A 75 5.59 -1.91 -5.85
CA ILE A 75 6.08 -1.16 -7.00
C ILE A 75 7.51 -1.59 -7.29
N THR A 76 7.77 -1.94 -8.54
CA THR A 76 9.09 -2.36 -9.01
C THR A 76 9.56 -1.49 -10.16
N THR A 77 10.88 -1.39 -10.33
CA THR A 77 11.52 -0.80 -11.51
C THR A 77 12.66 -1.70 -11.95
N GLY A 78 12.67 -2.06 -13.24
CA GLY A 78 13.68 -3.00 -13.76
C GLY A 78 13.69 -4.35 -13.04
N GLY A 79 12.55 -4.81 -12.52
CA GLY A 79 12.42 -6.05 -11.75
C GLY A 79 12.87 -5.94 -10.29
N LYS A 80 13.30 -4.77 -9.83
CA LYS A 80 13.71 -4.54 -8.43
C LYS A 80 12.58 -3.87 -7.65
N PRO A 81 12.21 -4.37 -6.47
CA PRO A 81 11.22 -3.72 -5.63
C PRO A 81 11.77 -2.39 -5.11
N VAL A 82 10.99 -1.32 -5.27
CA VAL A 82 11.32 0.02 -4.78
C VAL A 82 10.38 0.48 -3.70
N MET A 83 9.15 -0.02 -3.69
CA MET A 83 8.17 0.31 -2.66
C MET A 83 7.27 -0.90 -2.40
N ASP A 84 6.99 -1.12 -1.13
CA ASP A 84 6.02 -2.07 -0.63
C ASP A 84 5.21 -1.38 0.46
N THR A 85 3.91 -1.25 0.28
CA THR A 85 3.06 -0.49 1.20
C THR A 85 1.63 -1.00 1.17
N ASP A 86 0.92 -0.76 2.26
CA ASP A 86 -0.51 -1.00 2.37
C ASP A 86 -1.25 0.33 2.19
N CYS A 87 -2.41 0.32 1.55
CA CYS A 87 -3.21 1.50 1.35
C CYS A 87 -4.70 1.17 1.48
N ASP A 88 -5.26 1.52 2.61
CA ASP A 88 -6.70 1.34 2.88
C ASP A 88 -7.54 2.52 2.35
N ALA A 89 -7.23 2.94 1.13
CA ALA A 89 -7.93 4.01 0.44
C ALA A 89 -7.93 3.78 -1.09
N PRO A 90 -8.83 4.44 -1.84
CA PRO A 90 -8.99 4.20 -3.27
C PRO A 90 -7.89 4.82 -4.14
N TRP A 91 -7.02 5.67 -3.59
CA TRP A 91 -5.94 6.33 -4.34
C TRP A 91 -4.59 6.18 -3.65
N LEU A 92 -3.57 5.91 -4.45
CA LEU A 92 -2.18 6.08 -4.05
C LEU A 92 -1.51 7.11 -4.96
N LEU A 93 -1.12 8.23 -4.38
CA LEU A 93 -0.35 9.26 -5.09
C LEU A 93 1.13 8.93 -4.99
N ILE A 94 1.85 9.12 -6.09
CA ILE A 94 3.26 8.74 -6.18
C ILE A 94 4.07 9.86 -6.80
N LYS A 95 5.22 10.13 -6.18
CA LYS A 95 6.30 10.95 -6.71
C LYS A 95 7.58 10.13 -6.68
N ALA A 96 8.01 9.70 -7.84
CA ALA A 96 9.16 8.83 -8.04
C ALA A 96 10.16 9.47 -9.00
N PRO A 97 11.45 9.09 -8.96
CA PRO A 97 12.43 9.47 -9.98
C PRO A 97 11.97 9.09 -11.39
N ALA A 98 12.48 9.78 -12.39
CA ALA A 98 12.18 9.47 -13.80
C ALA A 98 12.49 8.00 -14.10
N GLY A 99 11.56 7.31 -14.75
CA GLY A 99 11.71 5.90 -15.08
C GLY A 99 10.42 5.19 -15.40
N HIS A 100 10.52 3.87 -15.60
CA HIS A 100 9.42 2.95 -15.81
C HIS A 100 9.19 2.13 -14.55
N TYR A 101 7.94 1.98 -14.17
CA TYR A 101 7.53 1.29 -12.96
C TYR A 101 6.40 0.31 -13.25
N ASP A 102 6.49 -0.84 -12.64
CA ASP A 102 5.42 -1.84 -12.61
C ASP A 102 4.76 -1.83 -11.23
N VAL A 103 3.44 -1.83 -11.22
CA VAL A 103 2.62 -1.84 -10.01
C VAL A 103 1.84 -3.13 -9.93
N HIS A 104 1.90 -3.78 -8.80
CA HIS A 104 1.07 -4.92 -8.47
C HIS A 104 0.33 -4.64 -7.17
N ALA A 105 -0.98 -4.79 -7.19
CA ALA A 105 -1.82 -4.55 -6.02
C ALA A 105 -2.72 -5.76 -5.75
N SER A 106 -2.99 -6.00 -4.48
CA SER A 106 -3.92 -7.03 -4.01
C SER A 106 -4.95 -6.46 -3.03
N LEU A 107 -6.13 -7.05 -3.03
CA LEU A 107 -7.19 -6.77 -2.08
C LEU A 107 -7.21 -7.82 -0.97
N ALA A 108 -7.93 -7.54 0.11
CA ALA A 108 -8.10 -8.46 1.24
C ALA A 108 -8.70 -9.83 0.85
N ASP A 109 -9.46 -9.87 -0.24
CA ASP A 109 -10.04 -11.11 -0.79
C ASP A 109 -9.15 -11.82 -1.83
N ASN A 110 -7.87 -11.46 -1.91
CA ASN A 110 -6.86 -11.97 -2.84
C ASN A 110 -7.09 -11.67 -4.32
N ARG A 111 -8.02 -10.79 -4.68
CA ARG A 111 -8.07 -10.26 -6.05
C ARG A 111 -6.85 -9.39 -6.30
N THR A 112 -6.28 -9.48 -7.47
CA THR A 112 -5.07 -8.76 -7.85
C THR A 112 -5.28 -7.93 -9.11
N ALA A 113 -4.55 -6.85 -9.24
CA ALA A 113 -4.46 -6.05 -10.43
C ALA A 113 -3.03 -5.56 -10.64
N SER A 114 -2.64 -5.38 -11.89
CA SER A 114 -1.32 -4.88 -12.26
C SER A 114 -1.46 -3.77 -13.28
N ALA A 115 -0.56 -2.82 -13.23
CA ALA A 115 -0.43 -1.75 -14.22
C ALA A 115 1.04 -1.33 -14.33
N ALA A 116 1.38 -0.62 -15.38
CA ALA A 116 2.68 0.00 -15.54
C ALA A 116 2.52 1.49 -15.80
N PHE A 117 3.47 2.28 -15.35
CA PHE A 117 3.53 3.69 -15.65
C PHE A 117 4.96 4.16 -15.89
N SER A 118 5.08 5.27 -16.59
CA SER A 118 6.35 5.99 -16.75
C SER A 118 6.18 7.39 -16.19
N THR A 119 7.20 7.87 -15.51
CA THR A 119 7.21 9.24 -15.00
C THR A 119 8.50 9.93 -15.34
N SER A 120 8.45 11.25 -15.55
CA SER A 120 9.63 12.13 -15.65
C SER A 120 10.07 12.66 -14.26
N GLY A 121 9.38 12.26 -13.20
CA GLY A 121 9.60 12.76 -11.85
C GLY A 121 8.92 14.10 -11.55
N SER A 122 8.35 14.74 -12.56
CA SER A 122 7.64 16.01 -12.46
C SER A 122 6.62 16.13 -13.60
N GLY A 123 5.81 17.17 -13.58
CA GLY A 123 4.84 17.46 -14.64
C GLY A 123 3.39 17.25 -14.23
N ALA A 124 2.50 17.28 -15.22
CA ALA A 124 1.07 17.09 -15.00
C ALA A 124 0.76 15.70 -14.41
N GLN A 125 -0.16 15.65 -13.49
CA GLN A 125 -0.58 14.40 -12.87
C GLN A 125 -1.23 13.47 -13.92
N GLN A 126 -0.70 12.27 -14.05
CA GLN A 126 -1.32 11.18 -14.81
C GLN A 126 -2.09 10.26 -13.86
N THR A 127 -3.22 9.76 -14.33
CA THR A 127 -4.00 8.77 -13.60
C THR A 127 -3.78 7.39 -14.21
N VAL A 128 -3.43 6.43 -13.37
CA VAL A 128 -3.26 5.02 -13.74
C VAL A 128 -4.29 4.21 -12.97
N ASN A 129 -5.16 3.54 -13.70
CA ASN A 129 -6.24 2.76 -13.09
C ASN A 129 -5.84 1.29 -12.97
N LEU A 130 -5.94 0.75 -11.75
CA LEU A 130 -5.85 -0.68 -11.48
C LEU A 130 -7.27 -1.23 -11.33
N ALA A 131 -7.72 -1.96 -12.35
CA ALA A 131 -9.02 -2.59 -12.37
C ALA A 131 -8.93 -4.01 -11.84
N PHE A 132 -9.51 -4.25 -10.67
CA PHE A 132 -9.61 -5.59 -10.11
C PHE A 132 -10.76 -6.37 -10.77
N PRO A 133 -10.61 -7.70 -10.98
CA PRO A 133 -11.71 -8.51 -11.47
C PRO A 133 -12.90 -8.42 -10.51
N ALA A 134 -14.11 -8.65 -11.03
CA ALA A 134 -15.29 -8.74 -10.19
C ALA A 134 -15.07 -9.82 -9.11
N GLY A 135 -15.37 -9.48 -7.85
CA GLY A 135 -15.37 -10.48 -6.79
C GLY A 135 -16.37 -11.59 -7.12
N CYS A 136 -16.07 -12.81 -6.70
CA CYS A 136 -17.10 -13.85 -6.72
C CYS A 136 -18.33 -13.29 -5.99
N PRO A 137 -19.54 -13.38 -6.58
CA PRO A 137 -20.75 -13.04 -5.84
C PRO A 137 -20.68 -13.82 -4.53
N LYS A 138 -20.77 -13.14 -3.40
CA LYS A 138 -20.95 -13.83 -2.12
C LYS A 138 -22.21 -14.65 -2.33
N GLU A 139 -22.02 -15.94 -2.50
CA GLU A 139 -23.11 -16.89 -2.62
C GLU A 139 -24.00 -16.63 -1.41
N LYS A 140 -25.18 -16.05 -1.67
CA LYS A 140 -26.17 -15.83 -0.65
C LYS A 140 -26.50 -17.23 -0.15
N LYS A 141 -25.92 -17.62 1.00
CA LYS A 141 -26.15 -18.91 1.62
C LYS A 141 -27.64 -19.18 1.49
N PRO A 142 -28.08 -20.21 0.78
CA PRO A 142 -29.50 -20.48 0.63
C PRO A 142 -30.03 -20.57 2.03
N ALA A 143 -31.08 -19.79 2.33
CA ALA A 143 -31.79 -19.93 3.57
C ALA A 143 -32.09 -21.42 3.73
N ALA A 144 -31.61 -22.05 4.83
CA ALA A 144 -31.88 -23.43 5.08
C ALA A 144 -33.40 -23.60 5.01
N PHE A 145 -33.88 -24.28 3.97
CA PHE A 145 -35.24 -24.74 3.92
C PHE A 145 -35.38 -25.70 5.10
N ALA A 146 -36.02 -25.22 6.16
CA ALA A 146 -36.54 -26.13 7.15
C ALA A 146 -37.58 -26.96 6.43
N ALA A 147 -37.22 -28.14 5.97
CA ALA A 147 -38.18 -29.13 5.54
C ALA A 147 -38.99 -29.48 6.75
N GLY A 148 -40.21 -28.90 6.85
CA GLY A 148 -41.20 -29.31 7.79
C GLY A 148 -41.58 -30.75 7.46
N LEU A 149 -41.06 -31.66 8.22
CA LEU A 149 -41.56 -33.01 8.24
C LEU A 149 -42.92 -33.00 8.94
N ILE A 150 -43.94 -33.34 8.19
CA ILE A 150 -45.24 -33.72 8.71
C ILE A 150 -45.09 -35.11 9.31
#